data_036b92bd92e59ea1ffdc86a1e100ad11
#
_entry.id   036b92bd92e59ea1ffdc86a1e100ad11
#
_cell.length_a   1.000
_cell.length_b   1.000
_cell.length_c   1.000
_cell.angle_alpha   90.00
_cell.angle_beta   90.00
_cell.angle_gamma   90.00
#
_symmetry.space_group_name_H-M   'P 1'
#
loop_
_entity.id
_entity.type
_entity.pdbx_description
1 polymer ?
#
loop_
_entity_poly.entity_id
_entity_poly.type
_entity_poly.pdbx_seq_one_letter_code
_entity_poly.pdbx_strand_id
1 'polypeptide(L)'
;MIITNGLNVNDLVNLTNTGALKTHLSARAWLTACANVDDLEHYRWQLWFQPLDQTPVMVVETNNQPGFTFNGDHQLVYTTVNTQTKHTRLHFYDVKNYETSKTVLLKDHQLKVLEKLAGGQFLLGGRTQRPDKEPNKPWHELKEVPYWSNEEGLVDQTRRHLWVFNLATEQLNDLLPQDFDCSNYWYQDGQLFLCGVSYKNSRPFKDGLYKYDFVNQELQELVRPNQYRVDTIALLKDQLFVLASNCKIYGMGENPNFYRYSGHTLHLVAKWDHNVGNIVVNDMTIVGGHSSTVSDGKLYFVSTVIDHTEVYSFDGQHINLTFKWPGAVNSLASENQRLVFTATTADQPQQVYQYDGSDFGQVTKYNRFLQKRSVATMHEFEYYDSTNRQCHGWVLYPVNYQSGKKYPAVLEVHGGPRATYGTSFFHEMQVLANAGYFVLFTNLHGSEGQGDEYADLRGRYGQVDYADLMAFTDAVLKQYVGIDPTKVGITGGSYGGYMTNWVIGHTNRFKAAVSQRSIATWVSMMISDIGPEFVTDQLAASLDQENGMQTYWQHSPLSYVHNVQTPTLFLHSDHDFRCPIPEGCQMFQSMELQGVPTKLVVFHGANHDLSRDGRPDQRMKRLTEMVAWFNKYLK
;
A
#
# COMPACT_ATOMS: atom_id res chain seq x y z
N MET A 1 37.46 9.61 -2.56
CA MET A 1 36.07 9.14 -2.55
C MET A 1 36.12 7.69 -2.99
N ILE A 2 35.85 6.73 -2.10
CA ILE A 2 35.78 5.31 -2.49
C ILE A 2 34.52 5.17 -3.34
N ILE A 3 34.68 4.85 -4.61
CA ILE A 3 33.54 4.55 -5.48
C ILE A 3 32.98 3.22 -4.99
N THR A 4 31.88 3.29 -4.26
CA THR A 4 31.12 2.11 -3.84
C THR A 4 30.35 1.58 -5.04
N ASN A 5 30.33 0.26 -5.24
CA ASN A 5 29.49 -0.37 -6.26
C ASN A 5 28.06 -0.66 -5.73
N GLY A 6 27.67 -0.06 -4.62
CA GLY A 6 26.36 -0.20 -4.02
C GLY A 6 25.27 0.58 -4.77
N LEU A 7 24.03 0.35 -4.39
CA LEU A 7 22.88 1.07 -4.92
C LEU A 7 22.86 2.53 -4.46
N ASN A 8 22.60 3.43 -5.36
CA ASN A 8 22.50 4.88 -5.10
C ASN A 8 21.18 5.45 -5.59
N VAL A 9 20.95 6.73 -5.33
CA VAL A 9 19.70 7.43 -5.69
C VAL A 9 19.37 7.30 -7.17
N ASN A 10 20.37 7.39 -8.06
CA ASN A 10 20.15 7.33 -9.50
C ASN A 10 19.79 5.94 -10.01
N ASP A 11 20.03 4.88 -9.25
CA ASP A 11 19.62 3.53 -9.65
C ASP A 11 18.09 3.37 -9.67
N LEU A 12 17.33 4.30 -9.07
CA LEU A 12 15.87 4.34 -9.15
C LEU A 12 15.35 4.29 -10.60
N VAL A 13 16.04 5.00 -11.52
CA VAL A 13 15.62 5.04 -12.93
C VAL A 13 15.81 3.71 -13.67
N ASN A 14 16.64 2.82 -13.14
CA ASN A 14 16.90 1.51 -13.70
C ASN A 14 16.00 0.42 -13.11
N LEU A 15 15.27 0.73 -12.06
CA LEU A 15 14.42 -0.23 -11.37
C LEU A 15 13.10 -0.40 -12.13
N THR A 16 12.72 -1.64 -12.37
CA THR A 16 11.43 -2.04 -12.92
C THR A 16 10.61 -2.69 -11.82
N ASN A 17 9.43 -2.17 -11.60
CA ASN A 17 8.44 -2.71 -10.66
C ASN A 17 7.40 -3.53 -11.42
N THR A 18 6.97 -4.63 -10.84
CA THR A 18 5.92 -5.49 -11.39
C THR A 18 4.65 -5.28 -10.59
N GLY A 19 3.53 -5.04 -11.28
CA GLY A 19 2.23 -4.75 -10.65
C GLY A 19 1.21 -5.86 -10.83
N ALA A 20 -0.02 -5.46 -11.19
CA ALA A 20 -1.15 -6.36 -11.37
C ALA A 20 -0.84 -7.52 -12.32
N LEU A 21 -1.29 -8.71 -11.93
CA LEU A 21 -1.16 -9.96 -12.66
C LEU A 21 -2.54 -10.56 -12.88
N LYS A 22 -2.84 -10.98 -14.11
CA LYS A 22 -4.00 -11.80 -14.44
C LYS A 22 -3.59 -13.02 -15.26
N THR A 23 -4.34 -14.10 -15.12
CA THR A 23 -4.13 -15.35 -15.83
C THR A 23 -5.37 -15.77 -16.59
N HIS A 24 -5.19 -16.54 -17.62
CA HIS A 24 -6.23 -17.25 -18.37
C HIS A 24 -5.70 -18.64 -18.73
N LEU A 25 -6.56 -19.59 -19.08
CA LEU A 25 -6.24 -21.02 -19.28
C LEU A 25 -4.91 -21.32 -19.99
N SER A 26 -4.50 -20.51 -20.97
CA SER A 26 -3.31 -20.74 -21.80
C SER A 26 -2.31 -19.59 -21.78
N ALA A 27 -2.55 -18.56 -20.95
CA ALA A 27 -1.73 -17.35 -20.98
C ALA A 27 -1.78 -16.57 -19.66
N ARG A 28 -0.83 -15.67 -19.50
CA ARG A 28 -0.77 -14.71 -18.40
C ARG A 28 -0.45 -13.31 -18.92
N ALA A 29 -0.89 -12.29 -18.20
CA ALA A 29 -0.58 -10.91 -18.47
C ALA A 29 -0.28 -10.15 -17.18
N TRP A 30 0.66 -9.22 -17.22
CA TRP A 30 1.03 -8.41 -16.06
C TRP A 30 1.46 -7.01 -16.46
N LEU A 31 1.43 -6.11 -15.48
CA LEU A 31 1.95 -4.75 -15.62
C LEU A 31 3.37 -4.64 -15.07
N THR A 32 4.16 -3.79 -15.73
CA THR A 32 5.40 -3.27 -15.16
C THR A 32 5.40 -1.75 -15.22
N ALA A 33 6.14 -1.12 -14.31
CA ALA A 33 6.40 0.31 -14.34
C ALA A 33 7.90 0.57 -14.15
N CYS A 34 8.46 1.44 -14.96
CA CYS A 34 9.82 1.94 -14.83
C CYS A 34 9.82 3.46 -15.06
N ALA A 35 10.80 4.16 -14.47
CA ALA A 35 10.94 5.59 -14.70
C ALA A 35 11.16 5.88 -16.19
N ASN A 36 10.54 6.93 -16.71
CA ASN A 36 10.85 7.42 -18.04
C ASN A 36 12.16 8.23 -17.96
N VAL A 37 13.24 7.70 -18.51
CA VAL A 37 14.57 8.34 -18.46
C VAL A 37 14.66 9.63 -19.26
N ASP A 38 13.78 9.81 -20.25
CA ASP A 38 13.71 11.02 -21.08
C ASP A 38 12.84 12.11 -20.43
N ASP A 39 11.97 11.68 -19.52
CA ASP A 39 11.06 12.56 -18.77
C ASP A 39 10.82 11.98 -17.38
N LEU A 40 11.65 12.36 -16.41
CA LEU A 40 11.60 11.87 -15.03
C LEU A 40 10.33 12.32 -14.26
N GLU A 41 9.42 13.04 -14.90
CA GLU A 41 8.12 13.37 -14.32
C GLU A 41 7.12 12.21 -14.39
N HIS A 42 7.39 11.19 -15.23
CA HIS A 42 6.45 10.12 -15.50
C HIS A 42 7.09 8.74 -15.38
N TYR A 43 6.25 7.75 -15.08
CA TYR A 43 6.55 6.35 -15.28
C TYR A 43 6.08 5.90 -16.66
N ARG A 44 6.81 4.96 -17.25
CA ARG A 44 6.34 4.17 -18.37
C ARG A 44 5.69 2.91 -17.83
N TRP A 45 4.41 2.76 -18.08
CA TRP A 45 3.63 1.58 -17.77
C TRP A 45 3.59 0.67 -18.98
N GLN A 46 3.98 -0.59 -18.80
CA GLN A 46 4.02 -1.59 -19.85
C GLN A 46 3.09 -2.74 -19.49
N LEU A 47 2.20 -3.09 -20.40
CA LEU A 47 1.39 -4.29 -20.32
C LEU A 47 2.09 -5.41 -21.10
N TRP A 48 2.38 -6.49 -20.42
CA TRP A 48 3.02 -7.67 -20.97
C TRP A 48 2.00 -8.81 -21.09
N PHE A 49 2.14 -9.59 -22.16
CA PHE A 49 1.38 -10.81 -22.40
C PHE A 49 2.35 -11.96 -22.66
N GLN A 50 2.05 -13.14 -22.10
CA GLN A 50 2.82 -14.35 -22.29
C GLN A 50 1.90 -15.54 -22.52
N PRO A 51 1.87 -16.16 -23.70
CA PRO A 51 1.37 -17.53 -23.86
C PRO A 51 2.20 -18.46 -22.97
N LEU A 52 1.59 -19.55 -22.49
CA LEU A 52 2.36 -20.57 -21.77
C LEU A 52 3.48 -21.10 -22.66
N ASP A 53 4.66 -21.33 -22.06
CA ASP A 53 5.84 -21.87 -22.74
C ASP A 53 6.44 -21.01 -23.87
N GLN A 54 6.06 -19.72 -23.95
CA GLN A 54 6.60 -18.76 -24.90
C GLN A 54 7.23 -17.56 -24.19
N THR A 55 7.99 -16.78 -24.94
CA THR A 55 8.57 -15.52 -24.46
C THR A 55 7.49 -14.44 -24.31
N PRO A 56 7.56 -13.59 -23.26
CA PRO A 56 6.64 -12.48 -23.11
C PRO A 56 6.75 -11.47 -24.25
N VAL A 57 5.61 -10.89 -24.63
CA VAL A 57 5.49 -9.81 -25.61
C VAL A 57 4.91 -8.58 -24.94
N MET A 58 5.47 -7.41 -25.21
CA MET A 58 4.92 -6.14 -24.76
C MET A 58 3.73 -5.76 -25.65
N VAL A 59 2.56 -5.61 -25.05
CA VAL A 59 1.30 -5.26 -25.73
C VAL A 59 1.20 -3.76 -25.98
N VAL A 60 1.51 -2.97 -24.96
CA VAL A 60 1.43 -1.50 -25.00
C VAL A 60 2.33 -0.88 -23.95
N GLU A 61 2.84 0.32 -24.24
CA GLU A 61 3.47 1.22 -23.29
C GLU A 61 2.66 2.52 -23.18
N THR A 62 2.41 3.00 -21.96
CA THR A 62 1.57 4.17 -21.67
C THR A 62 2.13 4.97 -20.50
N ASN A 63 1.75 6.26 -20.38
CA ASN A 63 2.13 7.10 -19.24
C ASN A 63 1.23 6.89 -18.02
N ASN A 64 0.07 6.24 -18.19
CA ASN A 64 -0.87 5.97 -17.10
C ASN A 64 -1.11 4.45 -17.00
N GLN A 65 -1.28 3.96 -15.79
CA GLN A 65 -1.57 2.55 -15.54
C GLN A 65 -2.84 2.08 -16.28
N PRO A 66 -2.74 1.16 -17.24
CA PRO A 66 -3.91 0.62 -17.93
C PRO A 66 -4.67 -0.37 -17.05
N GLY A 67 -6.00 -0.43 -17.19
CA GLY A 67 -6.78 -1.59 -16.81
C GLY A 67 -6.67 -2.66 -17.89
N PHE A 68 -6.74 -3.95 -17.55
CA PHE A 68 -6.70 -5.02 -18.54
C PHE A 68 -7.45 -6.28 -18.07
N THR A 69 -7.92 -7.06 -19.06
CA THR A 69 -8.54 -8.37 -18.82
C THR A 69 -8.44 -9.23 -20.07
N PHE A 70 -8.65 -10.54 -19.93
CA PHE A 70 -8.72 -11.45 -21.06
C PHE A 70 -10.12 -11.49 -21.67
N ASN A 71 -10.21 -11.66 -23.00
CA ASN A 71 -11.43 -11.97 -23.72
C ASN A 71 -11.26 -13.31 -24.45
N GLY A 72 -11.21 -14.39 -23.67
CA GLY A 72 -10.87 -15.73 -24.14
C GLY A 72 -9.37 -15.89 -24.43
N ASP A 73 -9.00 -16.97 -25.11
CA ASP A 73 -7.61 -17.41 -25.29
C ASP A 73 -6.78 -16.55 -26.26
N HIS A 74 -7.44 -15.71 -27.05
CA HIS A 74 -6.79 -15.07 -28.20
C HIS A 74 -6.88 -13.55 -28.20
N GLN A 75 -7.48 -12.96 -27.17
CA GLN A 75 -7.63 -11.52 -27.14
C GLN A 75 -7.42 -10.98 -25.73
N LEU A 76 -6.59 -9.96 -25.63
CA LEU A 76 -6.42 -9.13 -24.43
C LEU A 76 -7.17 -7.82 -24.64
N VAL A 77 -7.92 -7.38 -23.63
CA VAL A 77 -8.63 -6.11 -23.63
C VAL A 77 -7.99 -5.19 -22.61
N TYR A 78 -7.66 -3.97 -23.02
CA TYR A 78 -7.09 -2.99 -22.11
C TYR A 78 -7.64 -1.58 -22.35
N THR A 79 -7.51 -0.73 -21.35
CA THR A 79 -7.94 0.67 -21.41
C THR A 79 -6.76 1.62 -21.32
N THR A 80 -6.82 2.70 -22.14
CA THR A 80 -5.95 3.87 -21.98
C THR A 80 -6.81 5.10 -21.70
N VAL A 81 -6.38 5.94 -20.74
CA VAL A 81 -7.12 7.12 -20.31
C VAL A 81 -6.35 8.37 -20.72
N ASN A 82 -7.01 9.28 -21.42
CA ASN A 82 -6.49 10.64 -21.64
C ASN A 82 -7.04 11.56 -20.54
N THR A 83 -6.18 11.98 -19.64
CA THR A 83 -6.57 12.79 -18.47
C THR A 83 -6.98 14.22 -18.83
N GLN A 84 -6.47 14.78 -19.95
CA GLN A 84 -6.82 16.12 -20.42
C GLN A 84 -8.22 16.16 -21.03
N THR A 85 -8.55 15.20 -21.91
CA THR A 85 -9.85 15.12 -22.57
C THR A 85 -10.88 14.35 -21.74
N LYS A 86 -10.47 13.69 -20.66
CA LYS A 86 -11.30 12.80 -19.82
C LYS A 86 -11.97 11.68 -20.62
N HIS A 87 -11.28 11.15 -21.62
CA HIS A 87 -11.79 10.06 -22.45
C HIS A 87 -11.04 8.78 -22.19
N THR A 88 -11.73 7.65 -22.25
CA THR A 88 -11.16 6.31 -22.22
C THR A 88 -11.21 5.68 -23.61
N ARG A 89 -10.13 5.03 -24.02
CA ARG A 89 -10.12 4.13 -25.16
C ARG A 89 -10.04 2.69 -24.67
N LEU A 90 -10.97 1.86 -25.14
CA LEU A 90 -10.99 0.42 -24.90
C LEU A 90 -10.40 -0.26 -26.14
N HIS A 91 -9.28 -0.94 -25.99
CA HIS A 91 -8.52 -1.60 -27.05
C HIS A 91 -8.70 -3.10 -26.97
N PHE A 92 -8.91 -3.73 -28.11
CA PHE A 92 -9.01 -5.18 -28.29
C PHE A 92 -7.76 -5.66 -29.05
N TYR A 93 -6.85 -6.29 -28.35
CA TYR A 93 -5.56 -6.74 -28.87
C TYR A 93 -5.61 -8.23 -29.21
N ASP A 94 -5.41 -8.56 -30.47
CA ASP A 94 -5.28 -9.95 -30.95
C ASP A 94 -3.88 -10.47 -30.63
N VAL A 95 -3.80 -11.47 -29.76
CA VAL A 95 -2.53 -12.01 -29.30
C VAL A 95 -1.88 -12.98 -30.30
N LYS A 96 -2.62 -13.42 -31.35
CA LYS A 96 -2.06 -14.24 -32.44
C LYS A 96 -1.34 -13.40 -33.48
N ASN A 97 -1.96 -12.27 -33.82
CA ASN A 97 -1.47 -11.37 -34.86
C ASN A 97 -0.60 -10.25 -34.28
N TYR A 98 -0.56 -10.11 -32.94
CA TYR A 98 0.16 -9.07 -32.23
C TYR A 98 -0.26 -7.64 -32.63
N GLU A 99 -1.56 -7.44 -32.86
CA GLU A 99 -2.12 -6.15 -33.27
C GLU A 99 -3.43 -5.79 -32.57
N THR A 100 -3.72 -4.50 -32.51
CA THR A 100 -5.03 -4.02 -32.01
C THR A 100 -6.08 -4.16 -33.10
N SER A 101 -7.00 -5.10 -32.95
CA SER A 101 -8.05 -5.41 -33.92
C SER A 101 -9.22 -4.42 -33.89
N LYS A 102 -9.48 -3.79 -32.74
CA LYS A 102 -10.55 -2.82 -32.54
C LYS A 102 -10.19 -1.83 -31.42
N THR A 103 -10.63 -0.57 -31.57
CA THR A 103 -10.58 0.44 -30.50
C THR A 103 -11.93 1.15 -30.41
N VAL A 104 -12.48 1.27 -29.20
CA VAL A 104 -13.73 1.98 -28.92
C VAL A 104 -13.44 3.19 -28.04
N LEU A 105 -14.00 4.36 -28.38
CA LEU A 105 -13.85 5.60 -27.63
C LEU A 105 -15.05 5.77 -26.69
N LEU A 106 -14.79 5.78 -25.38
CA LEU A 106 -15.75 6.12 -24.33
C LEU A 106 -15.52 7.59 -23.94
N LYS A 107 -16.40 8.49 -24.42
CA LYS A 107 -16.28 9.93 -24.19
C LYS A 107 -16.72 10.28 -22.77
N ASP A 108 -16.08 11.30 -22.21
CA ASP A 108 -16.40 11.87 -20.90
C ASP A 108 -16.34 10.87 -19.71
N HIS A 109 -15.53 9.83 -19.85
CA HIS A 109 -15.32 8.82 -18.84
C HIS A 109 -13.82 8.51 -18.66
N GLN A 110 -13.41 8.37 -17.41
CA GLN A 110 -12.08 7.89 -17.02
C GLN A 110 -12.24 6.51 -16.37
N LEU A 111 -12.27 5.46 -17.19
CA LEU A 111 -12.59 4.10 -16.77
C LEU A 111 -11.41 3.15 -17.02
N LYS A 112 -11.28 2.15 -16.14
CA LYS A 112 -10.40 1.00 -16.34
C LYS A 112 -11.25 -0.24 -16.60
N VAL A 113 -10.88 -1.06 -17.58
CA VAL A 113 -11.50 -2.37 -17.74
C VAL A 113 -11.04 -3.27 -16.60
N LEU A 114 -12.00 -3.93 -15.97
CA LEU A 114 -11.81 -4.76 -14.78
C LEU A 114 -11.93 -6.24 -15.14
N GLU A 115 -13.10 -6.66 -15.66
CA GLU A 115 -13.40 -8.07 -15.92
C GLU A 115 -14.14 -8.26 -17.22
N LYS A 116 -14.01 -9.46 -17.78
CA LYS A 116 -14.83 -9.97 -18.87
C LYS A 116 -16.07 -10.62 -18.28
N LEU A 117 -17.24 -10.15 -18.72
CA LEU A 117 -18.53 -10.73 -18.38
C LEU A 117 -19.04 -11.66 -19.49
N ALA A 118 -20.12 -12.39 -19.22
CA ALA A 118 -20.80 -13.20 -20.24
C ALA A 118 -21.35 -12.35 -21.42
N GLY A 119 -21.66 -12.96 -22.55
CA GLY A 119 -22.37 -12.31 -23.66
C GLY A 119 -21.62 -11.15 -24.34
N GLY A 120 -20.28 -11.14 -24.36
CA GLY A 120 -19.52 -10.06 -25.01
C GLY A 120 -19.53 -8.75 -24.24
N GLN A 121 -19.75 -8.79 -22.93
CA GLN A 121 -19.77 -7.63 -22.06
C GLN A 121 -18.48 -7.52 -21.24
N PHE A 122 -18.16 -6.28 -20.80
CA PHE A 122 -17.00 -5.98 -19.98
C PHE A 122 -17.40 -5.10 -18.80
N LEU A 123 -16.92 -5.44 -17.62
CA LEU A 123 -17.03 -4.62 -16.42
C LEU A 123 -15.93 -3.57 -16.44
N LEU A 124 -16.31 -2.31 -16.25
CA LEU A 124 -15.40 -1.19 -16.11
C LEU A 124 -15.62 -0.50 -14.78
N GLY A 125 -14.56 0.04 -14.21
CA GLY A 125 -14.63 0.80 -12.96
C GLY A 125 -14.04 2.19 -13.12
N GLY A 126 -14.59 3.13 -12.36
CA GLY A 126 -14.13 4.51 -12.32
C GLY A 126 -14.92 5.35 -11.33
N ARG A 127 -14.86 6.65 -11.47
CA ARG A 127 -15.59 7.59 -10.61
C ARG A 127 -16.62 8.39 -11.42
N THR A 128 -17.78 8.64 -10.83
CA THR A 128 -18.80 9.51 -11.43
C THR A 128 -18.30 10.94 -11.50
N GLN A 129 -18.86 11.73 -12.40
CA GLN A 129 -18.58 13.16 -12.47
C GLN A 129 -19.36 13.92 -11.39
N ARG A 130 -18.83 15.03 -10.92
CA ARG A 130 -19.57 15.92 -10.03
C ARG A 130 -20.83 16.46 -10.72
N PRO A 131 -21.93 16.63 -9.95
CA PRO A 131 -23.18 17.15 -10.51
C PRO A 131 -23.06 18.56 -11.06
N ASP A 132 -22.25 19.42 -10.43
CA ASP A 132 -22.04 20.78 -10.88
C ASP A 132 -20.95 20.83 -11.95
N LYS A 133 -21.42 21.02 -13.21
CA LYS A 133 -20.61 21.02 -14.43
C LYS A 133 -19.87 22.33 -14.70
N GLU A 134 -19.67 23.21 -13.73
CA GLU A 134 -18.91 24.45 -13.96
C GLU A 134 -17.41 24.25 -13.64
N PRO A 135 -16.59 23.78 -14.60
CA PRO A 135 -15.20 23.42 -14.36
C PRO A 135 -14.29 24.63 -14.08
N ASN A 136 -14.80 25.86 -14.22
CA ASN A 136 -14.02 27.09 -14.16
C ASN A 136 -14.39 28.00 -12.97
N LYS A 137 -15.15 27.52 -11.99
CA LYS A 137 -15.36 28.30 -10.76
C LYS A 137 -14.06 28.37 -9.96
N PRO A 138 -13.66 29.55 -9.48
CA PRO A 138 -12.46 29.69 -8.65
C PRO A 138 -12.68 29.25 -7.19
N TRP A 139 -13.71 28.46 -6.90
CA TRP A 139 -14.04 27.88 -5.58
C TRP A 139 -14.72 26.53 -5.73
N HIS A 140 -14.68 25.73 -4.65
CA HIS A 140 -15.46 24.50 -4.49
C HIS A 140 -16.40 24.63 -3.29
N GLU A 141 -17.63 24.15 -3.44
CA GLU A 141 -18.58 23.97 -2.35
C GLU A 141 -18.48 22.51 -1.87
N LEU A 142 -18.03 22.30 -0.63
CA LEU A 142 -17.90 20.98 -0.04
C LEU A 142 -19.18 20.69 0.76
N LYS A 143 -19.76 19.49 0.57
CA LYS A 143 -21.05 19.09 1.16
C LYS A 143 -20.99 17.75 1.85
N GLU A 144 -19.93 16.99 1.66
CA GLU A 144 -19.81 15.61 2.14
C GLU A 144 -18.45 15.34 2.78
N VAL A 145 -18.38 14.30 3.61
CA VAL A 145 -17.14 13.75 4.18
C VAL A 145 -17.06 12.28 3.77
N PRO A 146 -15.92 11.81 3.21
CA PRO A 146 -14.73 12.59 2.86
C PRO A 146 -14.95 13.49 1.62
N TYR A 147 -14.34 14.67 1.62
CA TYR A 147 -14.37 15.57 0.46
C TYR A 147 -13.12 15.45 -0.41
N TRP A 148 -12.08 14.84 0.09
CA TRP A 148 -10.89 14.45 -0.66
C TRP A 148 -10.48 13.01 -0.37
N SER A 149 -9.61 12.46 -1.20
CA SER A 149 -9.01 11.14 -1.05
C SER A 149 -7.56 11.21 -1.50
N ASN A 150 -6.66 10.54 -0.79
CA ASN A 150 -5.29 10.39 -1.25
C ASN A 150 -5.30 9.73 -2.64
N GLU A 151 -4.39 10.12 -3.54
CA GLU A 151 -4.30 9.73 -4.95
C GLU A 151 -5.40 10.29 -5.87
N GLU A 152 -6.65 10.47 -5.41
CA GLU A 152 -7.76 10.90 -6.26
C GLU A 152 -8.02 12.42 -6.19
N GLY A 153 -7.55 13.10 -5.14
CA GLY A 153 -7.79 14.53 -4.93
C GLY A 153 -9.21 14.80 -4.40
N LEU A 154 -9.88 15.81 -4.95
CA LEU A 154 -11.22 16.22 -4.52
C LEU A 154 -12.28 15.22 -5.00
N VAL A 155 -12.96 14.57 -4.07
CA VAL A 155 -13.94 13.50 -4.31
C VAL A 155 -15.37 13.85 -3.89
N ASP A 156 -15.59 15.01 -3.28
CA ASP A 156 -16.89 15.47 -2.84
C ASP A 156 -17.98 15.33 -3.91
N GLN A 157 -19.12 14.76 -3.58
CA GLN A 157 -20.25 14.48 -4.47
C GLN A 157 -19.95 13.59 -5.68
N THR A 158 -18.86 12.83 -5.65
CA THR A 158 -18.56 11.80 -6.63
C THR A 158 -18.60 10.42 -5.99
N ARG A 159 -18.84 9.38 -6.78
CA ARG A 159 -18.92 7.99 -6.31
C ARG A 159 -18.06 7.10 -7.20
N ARG A 160 -17.45 6.09 -6.61
CA ARG A 160 -16.85 4.98 -7.37
C ARG A 160 -17.97 4.11 -7.86
N HIS A 161 -18.04 3.93 -9.17
CA HIS A 161 -19.07 3.14 -9.83
C HIS A 161 -18.49 2.02 -10.67
N LEU A 162 -19.37 1.12 -11.07
CA LEU A 162 -19.14 0.06 -12.02
C LEU A 162 -20.07 0.25 -13.23
N TRP A 163 -19.51 0.07 -14.42
CA TRP A 163 -20.23 0.15 -15.68
C TRP A 163 -20.10 -1.16 -16.44
N VAL A 164 -21.12 -1.48 -17.22
CA VAL A 164 -21.06 -2.57 -18.21
C VAL A 164 -21.00 -1.98 -19.60
N PHE A 165 -19.93 -2.32 -20.32
CA PHE A 165 -19.80 -2.06 -21.76
C PHE A 165 -20.20 -3.30 -22.54
N ASN A 166 -21.15 -3.16 -23.47
CA ASN A 166 -21.57 -4.22 -24.39
C ASN A 166 -20.90 -4.04 -25.75
N LEU A 167 -20.06 -5.01 -26.16
CA LEU A 167 -19.28 -4.94 -27.41
C LEU A 167 -20.14 -4.95 -28.68
N ALA A 168 -21.29 -5.63 -28.67
CA ALA A 168 -22.14 -5.75 -29.83
C ALA A 168 -22.96 -4.47 -30.13
N THR A 169 -23.41 -3.79 -29.07
CA THR A 169 -24.21 -2.55 -29.18
C THR A 169 -23.37 -1.29 -28.98
N GLU A 170 -22.13 -1.42 -28.50
CA GLU A 170 -21.22 -0.34 -28.05
C GLU A 170 -21.83 0.59 -26.99
N GLN A 171 -22.80 0.09 -26.23
CA GLN A 171 -23.43 0.83 -25.14
C GLN A 171 -22.69 0.63 -23.82
N LEU A 172 -22.59 1.72 -23.08
CA LEU A 172 -22.04 1.76 -21.72
C LEU A 172 -23.17 2.10 -20.74
N ASN A 173 -23.43 1.20 -19.80
CA ASN A 173 -24.50 1.35 -18.80
C ASN A 173 -23.91 1.36 -17.39
N ASP A 174 -24.32 2.34 -16.59
CA ASP A 174 -24.01 2.40 -15.17
C ASP A 174 -24.86 1.34 -14.43
N LEU A 175 -24.20 0.58 -13.53
CA LEU A 175 -24.86 -0.48 -12.78
C LEU A 175 -25.44 0.00 -11.43
N LEU A 176 -25.02 1.16 -10.95
CA LEU A 176 -25.21 1.52 -9.54
C LEU A 176 -26.12 2.75 -9.38
N PRO A 177 -26.88 2.83 -8.28
CA PRO A 177 -27.60 4.04 -7.91
C PRO A 177 -26.65 5.23 -7.78
N GLN A 178 -27.13 6.43 -8.13
CA GLN A 178 -26.32 7.65 -8.19
C GLN A 178 -25.57 8.01 -6.89
N ASP A 179 -26.16 7.67 -5.74
CA ASP A 179 -25.60 7.96 -4.41
C ASP A 179 -24.80 6.79 -3.81
N PHE A 180 -24.66 5.68 -4.55
CA PHE A 180 -23.95 4.48 -4.10
C PHE A 180 -22.45 4.59 -4.40
N ASP A 181 -21.59 4.44 -3.40
CA ASP A 181 -20.13 4.39 -3.55
C ASP A 181 -19.63 2.95 -3.40
N CYS A 182 -19.15 2.35 -4.49
CA CYS A 182 -18.62 0.99 -4.55
C CYS A 182 -17.14 0.97 -4.13
N SER A 183 -16.82 0.39 -2.99
CA SER A 183 -15.45 0.30 -2.49
C SER A 183 -14.66 -0.89 -3.06
N ASN A 184 -15.35 -2.01 -3.31
CA ASN A 184 -14.72 -3.22 -3.82
C ASN A 184 -15.75 -4.08 -4.58
N TYR A 185 -15.25 -4.97 -5.43
CA TYR A 185 -16.08 -5.92 -6.19
C TYR A 185 -15.39 -7.27 -6.33
N TRP A 186 -16.18 -8.31 -6.57
CA TRP A 186 -15.73 -9.65 -6.92
C TRP A 186 -16.62 -10.21 -8.03
N TYR A 187 -16.01 -10.69 -9.08
CA TYR A 187 -16.73 -11.38 -10.15
C TYR A 187 -16.24 -12.82 -10.23
N GLN A 188 -17.12 -13.76 -9.96
CA GLN A 188 -16.82 -15.18 -9.94
C GLN A 188 -18.02 -15.98 -10.48
N ASP A 189 -17.77 -16.93 -11.37
CA ASP A 189 -18.78 -17.84 -11.92
C ASP A 189 -20.06 -17.16 -12.45
N GLY A 190 -19.89 -16.04 -13.15
CA GLY A 190 -20.98 -15.23 -13.70
C GLY A 190 -21.74 -14.39 -12.67
N GLN A 191 -21.34 -14.38 -11.41
CA GLN A 191 -21.94 -13.62 -10.34
C GLN A 191 -21.08 -12.42 -9.95
N LEU A 192 -21.71 -11.25 -9.84
CA LEU A 192 -21.07 -10.03 -9.40
C LEU A 192 -21.49 -9.71 -7.97
N PHE A 193 -20.52 -9.66 -7.07
CA PHE A 193 -20.68 -9.19 -5.70
C PHE A 193 -19.93 -7.88 -5.56
N LEU A 194 -20.41 -7.00 -4.67
CA LEU A 194 -19.76 -5.72 -4.41
C LEU A 194 -19.97 -5.26 -2.96
N CYS A 195 -18.99 -4.56 -2.46
CA CYS A 195 -19.10 -3.78 -1.24
C CYS A 195 -19.30 -2.32 -1.56
N GLY A 196 -20.13 -1.65 -0.78
CA GLY A 196 -20.40 -0.23 -0.94
C GLY A 196 -21.51 0.24 -0.05
N VAL A 197 -21.84 1.52 -0.20
CA VAL A 197 -22.89 2.16 0.59
C VAL A 197 -23.43 3.40 -0.12
N SER A 198 -24.75 3.60 -0.04
CA SER A 198 -25.38 4.89 -0.38
C SER A 198 -25.25 5.84 0.78
N TYR A 199 -24.76 7.07 0.53
CA TYR A 199 -24.64 8.09 1.55
C TYR A 199 -24.86 9.51 0.98
N LYS A 200 -25.15 10.48 1.87
CA LYS A 200 -25.36 11.88 1.50
C LYS A 200 -24.43 12.84 2.23
N ASN A 201 -24.23 12.79 3.49
CA ASN A 201 -23.44 13.77 4.25
C ASN A 201 -22.07 13.21 4.66
N SER A 202 -22.07 11.99 5.21
CA SER A 202 -20.87 11.31 5.67
C SER A 202 -20.91 9.86 5.22
N ARG A 203 -19.81 9.39 4.67
CA ARG A 203 -19.65 8.00 4.26
C ARG A 203 -19.41 7.12 5.49
N PRO A 204 -20.24 6.11 5.74
CA PRO A 204 -19.99 5.15 6.81
C PRO A 204 -18.69 4.36 6.57
N PHE A 205 -18.02 4.00 7.64
CA PHE A 205 -16.78 3.21 7.59
C PHE A 205 -17.02 1.77 7.10
N LYS A 206 -18.09 1.10 7.55
CA LYS A 206 -18.38 -0.29 7.16
C LYS A 206 -19.43 -0.32 6.06
N ASP A 207 -19.04 -0.83 4.91
CA ASP A 207 -19.89 -1.02 3.74
C ASP A 207 -20.93 -2.13 3.95
N GLY A 208 -21.97 -2.14 3.13
CA GLY A 208 -22.80 -3.31 2.92
C GLY A 208 -22.17 -4.25 1.88
N LEU A 209 -22.57 -5.51 1.92
CA LEU A 209 -22.27 -6.51 0.88
C LEU A 209 -23.51 -6.75 0.05
N TYR A 210 -23.37 -6.69 -1.26
CA TYR A 210 -24.47 -6.80 -2.24
C TYR A 210 -24.12 -7.82 -3.32
N LYS A 211 -25.17 -8.39 -3.94
CA LYS A 211 -25.09 -9.12 -5.19
C LYS A 211 -25.82 -8.33 -6.26
N TYR A 212 -25.23 -8.18 -7.45
CA TYR A 212 -25.90 -7.55 -8.58
C TYR A 212 -26.65 -8.61 -9.40
N ASP A 213 -27.96 -8.40 -9.58
CA ASP A 213 -28.80 -9.21 -10.46
C ASP A 213 -28.81 -8.61 -11.86
N PHE A 214 -28.14 -9.27 -12.81
CA PHE A 214 -28.07 -8.82 -14.21
C PHE A 214 -29.40 -8.94 -14.96
N VAL A 215 -30.34 -9.79 -14.49
CA VAL A 215 -31.65 -9.98 -15.14
C VAL A 215 -32.60 -8.86 -14.75
N ASN A 216 -32.71 -8.58 -13.46
CA ASN A 216 -33.59 -7.55 -12.91
C ASN A 216 -32.92 -6.17 -12.85
N GLN A 217 -31.59 -6.09 -13.09
CA GLN A 217 -30.76 -4.87 -13.01
C GLN A 217 -30.88 -4.18 -11.66
N GLU A 218 -30.78 -4.93 -10.58
CA GLU A 218 -30.90 -4.43 -9.21
C GLU A 218 -29.84 -4.98 -8.26
N LEU A 219 -29.59 -4.25 -7.18
CA LEU A 219 -28.70 -4.65 -6.09
C LEU A 219 -29.52 -5.39 -5.02
N GLN A 220 -29.17 -6.63 -4.78
CA GLN A 220 -29.68 -7.42 -3.67
C GLN A 220 -28.76 -7.27 -2.47
N GLU A 221 -29.26 -6.71 -1.35
CA GLU A 221 -28.52 -6.60 -0.09
C GLU A 221 -28.36 -8.00 0.55
N LEU A 222 -27.09 -8.36 0.81
CA LEU A 222 -26.72 -9.59 1.51
C LEU A 222 -26.36 -9.30 2.97
N VAL A 223 -25.56 -8.27 3.21
CA VAL A 223 -25.16 -7.80 4.55
C VAL A 223 -25.33 -6.29 4.59
N ARG A 224 -26.04 -5.79 5.61
CA ARG A 224 -26.31 -4.38 5.79
C ARG A 224 -25.04 -3.57 6.09
N PRO A 225 -24.98 -2.30 5.66
CA PRO A 225 -23.94 -1.37 6.10
C PRO A 225 -23.83 -1.30 7.63
N ASN A 226 -22.67 -0.90 8.11
CA ASN A 226 -22.33 -0.74 9.54
C ASN A 226 -22.28 -2.04 10.38
N GLN A 227 -22.45 -3.22 9.78
CA GLN A 227 -22.36 -4.49 10.51
C GLN A 227 -20.93 -5.06 10.47
N TYR A 228 -20.37 -5.21 9.27
CA TYR A 228 -19.06 -5.81 9.06
C TYR A 228 -18.21 -4.95 8.10
N ARG A 229 -16.89 -4.92 8.33
CA ARG A 229 -15.91 -4.60 7.31
C ARG A 229 -15.62 -5.90 6.55
N VAL A 230 -15.80 -5.92 5.25
CA VAL A 230 -15.56 -7.07 4.39
C VAL A 230 -14.21 -6.90 3.69
N ASP A 231 -13.31 -7.87 3.87
CA ASP A 231 -11.97 -7.86 3.28
C ASP A 231 -11.93 -8.63 1.94
N THR A 232 -12.55 -9.80 1.89
CA THR A 232 -12.71 -10.57 0.65
C THR A 232 -13.89 -11.54 0.73
N ILE A 233 -14.28 -12.08 -0.43
CA ILE A 233 -15.30 -13.14 -0.51
C ILE A 233 -14.81 -14.27 -1.41
N ALA A 234 -15.43 -15.44 -1.27
CA ALA A 234 -15.23 -16.58 -2.15
C ALA A 234 -16.53 -17.36 -2.35
N LEU A 235 -16.84 -17.68 -3.59
CA LEU A 235 -17.90 -18.63 -3.92
C LEU A 235 -17.27 -20.02 -4.08
N LEU A 236 -17.51 -20.91 -3.13
CA LEU A 236 -16.95 -22.26 -3.12
C LEU A 236 -18.10 -23.27 -3.20
N LYS A 237 -18.20 -24.01 -4.31
CA LYS A 237 -19.27 -25.00 -4.54
C LYS A 237 -20.67 -24.40 -4.28
N ASP A 238 -20.95 -23.28 -4.89
CA ASP A 238 -22.20 -22.49 -4.79
C ASP A 238 -22.50 -21.93 -3.38
N GLN A 239 -21.57 -22.06 -2.44
CA GLN A 239 -21.67 -21.46 -1.11
C GLN A 239 -20.82 -20.20 -1.01
N LEU A 240 -21.45 -19.08 -0.63
CA LEU A 240 -20.74 -17.82 -0.39
C LEU A 240 -20.07 -17.80 0.97
N PHE A 241 -18.76 -17.57 0.97
CA PHE A 241 -17.96 -17.29 2.15
C PHE A 241 -17.50 -15.84 2.15
N VAL A 242 -17.41 -15.25 3.35
CA VAL A 242 -17.07 -13.84 3.55
C VAL A 242 -15.98 -13.77 4.61
N LEU A 243 -14.86 -13.16 4.27
CA LEU A 243 -13.81 -12.82 5.22
C LEU A 243 -14.07 -11.40 5.69
N ALA A 244 -14.38 -11.26 6.97
CA ALA A 244 -14.88 -9.99 7.51
C ALA A 244 -14.57 -9.84 9.00
N SER A 245 -14.58 -8.59 9.48
CA SER A 245 -14.58 -8.25 10.91
C SER A 245 -15.77 -7.36 11.26
N ASN A 246 -16.33 -7.53 12.45
CA ASN A 246 -17.31 -6.61 12.98
C ASN A 246 -16.68 -5.38 13.67
N CYS A 247 -15.35 -5.37 13.80
CA CYS A 247 -14.54 -4.28 14.38
C CYS A 247 -14.87 -3.93 15.82
N LYS A 248 -15.34 -4.89 16.62
CA LYS A 248 -15.81 -4.62 18.00
C LYS A 248 -14.74 -4.74 19.07
N ILE A 249 -13.73 -5.59 18.83
CA ILE A 249 -12.69 -5.88 19.82
C ILE A 249 -11.47 -4.99 19.59
N TYR A 250 -10.92 -5.01 18.38
CA TYR A 250 -9.69 -4.29 18.04
C TYR A 250 -9.91 -3.11 17.07
N GLY A 251 -11.17 -2.64 16.95
CA GLY A 251 -11.53 -1.45 16.18
C GLY A 251 -11.38 -1.61 14.67
N MET A 252 -11.15 -0.48 14.01
CA MET A 252 -11.14 -0.41 12.54
C MET A 252 -10.09 -1.31 11.88
N GLY A 253 -8.99 -1.63 12.58
CA GLY A 253 -7.91 -2.49 12.10
C GLY A 253 -8.10 -3.98 12.34
N GLU A 254 -9.14 -4.42 13.06
CA GLU A 254 -9.35 -5.82 13.47
C GLU A 254 -9.29 -6.80 12.30
N ASN A 255 -8.50 -7.87 12.43
CA ASN A 255 -8.32 -8.89 11.40
C ASN A 255 -9.63 -9.63 11.08
N PRO A 256 -9.84 -10.09 9.83
CA PRO A 256 -11.08 -10.76 9.45
C PRO A 256 -11.14 -12.20 9.96
N ASN A 257 -12.35 -12.66 10.23
CA ASN A 257 -12.65 -14.08 10.42
C ASN A 257 -13.38 -14.63 9.19
N PHE A 258 -13.45 -15.95 9.07
CA PHE A 258 -14.14 -16.63 7.97
C PHE A 258 -15.58 -16.93 8.35
N TYR A 259 -16.51 -16.43 7.55
CA TYR A 259 -17.94 -16.64 7.73
C TYR A 259 -18.55 -17.31 6.50
N ARG A 260 -19.58 -18.11 6.72
CA ARG A 260 -20.49 -18.61 5.68
C ARG A 260 -21.74 -17.75 5.65
N TYR A 261 -22.12 -17.24 4.49
CA TYR A 261 -23.36 -16.53 4.30
C TYR A 261 -24.54 -17.51 4.14
N SER A 262 -25.61 -17.33 4.94
CA SER A 262 -26.85 -18.09 4.84
C SER A 262 -27.97 -17.32 5.53
N GLY A 263 -29.15 -17.21 4.88
CA GLY A 263 -30.34 -16.60 5.46
C GLY A 263 -30.13 -15.14 5.88
N HIS A 264 -29.45 -14.32 5.06
CA HIS A 264 -29.10 -12.92 5.36
C HIS A 264 -28.21 -12.72 6.60
N THR A 265 -27.47 -13.75 6.98
CA THR A 265 -26.61 -13.75 8.18
C THR A 265 -25.25 -14.37 7.87
N LEU A 266 -24.22 -13.85 8.53
CA LEU A 266 -22.87 -14.40 8.53
C LEU A 266 -22.69 -15.35 9.71
N HIS A 267 -22.42 -16.62 9.43
CA HIS A 267 -22.14 -17.65 10.43
C HIS A 267 -20.65 -17.94 10.48
N LEU A 268 -20.01 -17.75 11.65
CA LEU A 268 -18.59 -17.98 11.85
C LEU A 268 -18.23 -19.44 11.54
N VAL A 269 -17.24 -19.63 10.69
CA VAL A 269 -16.70 -20.95 10.30
C VAL A 269 -15.32 -21.18 10.90
N ALA A 270 -14.43 -20.19 10.79
CA ALA A 270 -13.09 -20.25 11.32
C ALA A 270 -12.64 -18.86 11.84
N LYS A 271 -11.90 -18.87 12.94
CA LYS A 271 -11.18 -17.69 13.41
C LYS A 271 -9.87 -17.57 12.66
N TRP A 272 -9.46 -16.31 12.45
CA TRP A 272 -8.21 -15.97 11.78
C TRP A 272 -7.65 -14.70 12.41
N ASP A 273 -6.41 -14.77 12.89
CA ASP A 273 -5.78 -13.66 13.62
C ASP A 273 -4.60 -13.08 12.84
N HIS A 274 -4.79 -12.93 11.53
CA HIS A 274 -3.86 -12.28 10.62
C HIS A 274 -4.64 -11.51 9.54
N ASN A 275 -3.98 -10.56 8.90
CA ASN A 275 -4.54 -9.86 7.75
C ASN A 275 -4.73 -10.78 6.53
N VAL A 276 -5.53 -10.33 5.58
CA VAL A 276 -5.61 -10.88 4.22
C VAL A 276 -4.95 -9.90 3.26
N GLY A 277 -3.86 -10.33 2.63
CA GLY A 277 -3.03 -9.53 1.75
C GLY A 277 -1.61 -9.32 2.28
N ASN A 278 -0.81 -8.57 1.52
CA ASN A 278 0.55 -8.20 1.91
C ASN A 278 0.55 -6.85 2.63
N ILE A 279 1.16 -6.83 3.79
CA ILE A 279 1.41 -5.60 4.57
C ILE A 279 2.92 -5.38 4.84
N VAL A 280 3.78 -6.25 4.30
CA VAL A 280 5.23 -6.02 4.34
C VAL A 280 5.56 -4.81 3.48
N VAL A 281 6.01 -3.73 4.13
CA VAL A 281 6.26 -2.46 3.45
C VAL A 281 7.58 -2.45 2.70
N ASN A 282 7.58 -1.78 1.57
CA ASN A 282 8.76 -1.43 0.79
C ASN A 282 8.46 -0.17 -0.06
N ASP A 283 9.47 0.35 -0.75
CA ASP A 283 9.34 1.51 -1.63
C ASP A 283 9.31 1.13 -3.13
N MET A 284 9.16 -0.18 -3.43
CA MET A 284 9.20 -0.72 -4.78
C MET A 284 7.86 -1.33 -5.23
N THR A 285 6.86 -1.37 -4.37
CA THR A 285 5.53 -1.86 -4.73
C THR A 285 4.74 -0.75 -5.41
N ILE A 286 4.53 -0.87 -6.70
CA ILE A 286 3.57 -0.06 -7.46
C ILE A 286 2.34 -0.92 -7.69
N VAL A 287 1.25 -0.39 -7.27
CA VAL A 287 -0.12 -0.86 -7.32
C VAL A 287 -0.43 -2.21 -7.98
N GLY A 288 -1.11 -3.04 -7.20
CA GLY A 288 -2.31 -3.73 -7.59
C GLY A 288 -2.14 -5.15 -8.07
N GLY A 289 -3.21 -5.79 -8.07
CA GLY A 289 -3.51 -7.18 -8.27
C GLY A 289 -4.30 -7.68 -7.07
N HIS A 290 -4.94 -8.80 -7.22
CA HIS A 290 -5.69 -9.42 -6.14
C HIS A 290 -4.73 -10.23 -5.26
N SER A 291 -4.86 -10.10 -3.94
CA SER A 291 -4.13 -10.92 -2.96
C SER A 291 -4.77 -12.30 -2.73
N SER A 292 -5.85 -12.60 -3.46
CA SER A 292 -6.56 -13.86 -3.37
C SER A 292 -7.10 -14.32 -4.73
N THR A 293 -7.30 -15.63 -4.86
CA THR A 293 -7.89 -16.26 -6.06
C THR A 293 -8.64 -17.52 -5.67
N VAL A 294 -9.68 -17.86 -6.43
CA VAL A 294 -10.41 -19.13 -6.26
C VAL A 294 -10.02 -20.10 -7.36
N SER A 295 -9.61 -21.29 -6.96
CA SER A 295 -9.28 -22.39 -7.88
C SER A 295 -9.59 -23.72 -7.22
N ASP A 296 -10.05 -24.71 -8.00
CA ASP A 296 -10.34 -26.06 -7.55
C ASP A 296 -11.22 -26.15 -6.29
N GLY A 297 -12.21 -25.23 -6.21
CA GLY A 297 -13.14 -25.15 -5.09
C GLY A 297 -12.51 -24.70 -3.76
N LYS A 298 -11.37 -24.03 -3.82
CA LYS A 298 -10.68 -23.44 -2.67
C LYS A 298 -10.39 -21.96 -2.93
N LEU A 299 -10.44 -21.15 -1.87
CA LEU A 299 -9.89 -19.82 -1.85
C LEU A 299 -8.41 -19.90 -1.48
N TYR A 300 -7.52 -19.42 -2.33
CA TYR A 300 -6.11 -19.14 -2.00
C TYR A 300 -5.95 -17.68 -1.67
N PHE A 301 -5.22 -17.36 -0.61
CA PHE A 301 -5.03 -15.98 -0.18
C PHE A 301 -3.66 -15.76 0.46
N VAL A 302 -3.14 -14.56 0.29
CA VAL A 302 -1.90 -14.10 0.92
C VAL A 302 -2.22 -13.62 2.32
N SER A 303 -1.33 -13.90 3.27
CA SER A 303 -1.35 -13.32 4.62
C SER A 303 0.06 -12.95 5.04
N THR A 304 0.20 -11.88 5.80
CA THR A 304 1.48 -11.47 6.39
C THR A 304 1.68 -12.17 7.72
N VAL A 305 2.84 -12.77 7.92
CA VAL A 305 3.23 -13.46 9.15
C VAL A 305 4.59 -12.95 9.58
N ILE A 306 4.66 -12.24 10.68
CA ILE A 306 5.84 -11.60 11.27
C ILE A 306 6.51 -10.62 10.27
N ASP A 307 7.33 -11.12 9.33
CA ASP A 307 8.21 -10.34 8.45
C ASP A 307 8.16 -10.76 6.97
N HIS A 308 7.30 -11.72 6.65
CA HIS A 308 7.15 -12.27 5.30
C HIS A 308 5.69 -12.58 5.00
N THR A 309 5.42 -13.04 3.79
CA THR A 309 4.08 -13.49 3.43
C THR A 309 4.02 -15.01 3.28
N GLU A 310 2.90 -15.55 3.68
CA GLU A 310 2.52 -16.92 3.45
C GLU A 310 1.25 -16.99 2.59
N VAL A 311 1.13 -18.03 1.79
CA VAL A 311 -0.09 -18.29 1.01
C VAL A 311 -0.82 -19.46 1.64
N TYR A 312 -2.09 -19.23 1.94
CA TYR A 312 -2.99 -20.21 2.54
C TYR A 312 -4.09 -20.61 1.58
N SER A 313 -4.69 -21.76 1.82
CA SER A 313 -5.91 -22.23 1.15
C SER A 313 -7.02 -22.47 2.15
N PHE A 314 -8.27 -22.11 1.76
CA PHE A 314 -9.48 -22.38 2.54
C PHE A 314 -10.47 -23.17 1.67
N ASP A 315 -10.94 -24.31 2.16
CA ASP A 315 -11.82 -25.25 1.44
C ASP A 315 -13.32 -25.13 1.82
N GLY A 316 -13.66 -24.15 2.65
CA GLY A 316 -14.98 -23.94 3.23
C GLY A 316 -15.10 -24.43 4.68
N GLN A 317 -14.08 -25.13 5.21
CA GLN A 317 -14.02 -25.62 6.59
C GLN A 317 -12.65 -25.41 7.25
N HIS A 318 -11.57 -25.70 6.53
CA HIS A 318 -10.21 -25.71 7.05
C HIS A 318 -9.33 -24.69 6.30
N ILE A 319 -8.46 -24.06 7.06
CA ILE A 319 -7.41 -23.18 6.54
C ILE A 319 -6.09 -23.97 6.60
N ASN A 320 -5.41 -24.09 5.46
CA ASN A 320 -4.16 -24.83 5.36
C ASN A 320 -3.09 -23.96 4.74
N LEU A 321 -1.87 -24.02 5.27
CA LEU A 321 -0.71 -23.41 4.65
C LEU A 321 -0.43 -24.09 3.30
N THR A 322 -0.34 -23.29 2.23
CA THR A 322 0.01 -23.77 0.89
C THR A 322 1.52 -23.66 0.67
N PHE A 323 2.07 -22.48 0.92
CA PHE A 323 3.53 -22.27 0.92
C PHE A 323 3.92 -21.01 1.70
N LYS A 324 5.20 -20.94 2.10
CA LYS A 324 5.87 -19.76 2.65
C LYS A 324 6.72 -19.12 1.57
N TRP A 325 6.75 -17.80 1.53
CA TRP A 325 7.61 -17.05 0.62
C TRP A 325 8.64 -16.23 1.41
N PRO A 326 9.95 -16.30 1.07
CA PRO A 326 10.98 -15.55 1.79
C PRO A 326 10.99 -14.07 1.36
N GLY A 327 9.92 -13.37 1.60
CA GLY A 327 9.69 -11.99 1.16
C GLY A 327 8.21 -11.63 1.13
N ALA A 328 7.80 -10.80 0.19
CA ALA A 328 6.43 -10.30 0.09
C ALA A 328 5.77 -10.69 -1.23
N VAL A 329 4.71 -11.49 -1.16
CA VAL A 329 3.79 -11.78 -2.26
C VAL A 329 2.77 -10.66 -2.35
N ASN A 330 2.64 -9.99 -3.50
CA ASN A 330 1.77 -8.82 -3.66
C ASN A 330 0.48 -9.14 -4.45
N SER A 331 0.58 -9.98 -5.45
CA SER A 331 -0.54 -10.35 -6.32
C SER A 331 -0.55 -11.86 -6.52
N LEU A 332 -1.74 -12.45 -6.50
CA LEU A 332 -1.95 -13.90 -6.62
C LEU A 332 -3.02 -14.18 -7.66
N ALA A 333 -2.74 -15.11 -8.55
CA ALA A 333 -3.66 -15.64 -9.54
C ALA A 333 -3.49 -17.16 -9.67
N SER A 334 -4.46 -17.84 -10.28
CA SER A 334 -4.41 -19.29 -10.53
C SER A 334 -4.47 -19.60 -12.01
N GLU A 335 -3.72 -20.61 -12.44
CA GLU A 335 -3.61 -21.05 -13.83
C GLU A 335 -3.35 -22.56 -13.88
N ASN A 336 -4.27 -23.33 -14.47
CA ASN A 336 -4.11 -24.78 -14.66
C ASN A 336 -3.55 -25.51 -13.41
N GLN A 337 -4.19 -25.32 -12.26
CA GLN A 337 -3.81 -25.88 -10.95
C GLN A 337 -2.45 -25.38 -10.40
N ARG A 338 -1.87 -24.34 -11.03
CA ARG A 338 -0.70 -23.63 -10.53
C ARG A 338 -1.12 -22.30 -9.93
N LEU A 339 -0.36 -21.82 -8.96
CA LEU A 339 -0.45 -20.45 -8.49
C LEU A 339 0.61 -19.62 -9.20
N VAL A 340 0.22 -18.45 -9.69
CA VAL A 340 1.12 -17.47 -10.30
C VAL A 340 1.02 -16.21 -9.48
N PHE A 341 2.16 -15.60 -9.14
CA PHE A 341 2.17 -14.48 -8.22
C PHE A 341 3.31 -13.50 -8.50
N THR A 342 3.13 -12.26 -8.08
CA THR A 342 4.21 -11.27 -8.04
C THR A 342 4.77 -11.18 -6.64
N ALA A 343 6.09 -11.20 -6.50
CA ALA A 343 6.73 -11.16 -5.19
C ALA A 343 8.11 -10.49 -5.21
N THR A 344 8.51 -9.98 -4.03
CA THR A 344 9.86 -9.50 -3.73
C THR A 344 10.60 -10.52 -2.86
N THR A 345 11.93 -10.41 -2.82
CA THR A 345 12.79 -10.99 -1.78
C THR A 345 13.64 -9.87 -1.16
N ALA A 346 14.48 -10.18 -0.18
CA ALA A 346 15.34 -9.18 0.47
C ALA A 346 16.31 -8.48 -0.51
N ASP A 347 16.71 -9.16 -1.58
CA ASP A 347 17.72 -8.73 -2.53
C ASP A 347 17.18 -8.42 -3.95
N GLN A 348 15.90 -8.71 -4.19
CA GLN A 348 15.27 -8.49 -5.49
C GLN A 348 13.92 -7.76 -5.40
N PRO A 349 13.74 -6.69 -6.20
CA PRO A 349 12.42 -6.12 -6.46
C PRO A 349 11.47 -7.15 -7.08
N GLN A 350 10.22 -6.80 -7.18
CA GLN A 350 9.15 -7.68 -7.66
C GLN A 350 9.46 -8.38 -8.98
N GLN A 351 9.20 -9.68 -8.99
CA GLN A 351 9.22 -10.55 -10.16
C GLN A 351 7.91 -11.35 -10.23
N VAL A 352 7.62 -11.95 -11.37
CA VAL A 352 6.55 -12.94 -11.52
C VAL A 352 7.12 -14.32 -11.26
N TYR A 353 6.44 -15.08 -10.41
CA TYR A 353 6.75 -16.46 -10.04
C TYR A 353 5.56 -17.37 -10.30
N GLN A 354 5.81 -18.67 -10.35
CA GLN A 354 4.79 -19.71 -10.34
C GLN A 354 5.13 -20.76 -9.29
N TYR A 355 4.09 -21.41 -8.77
CA TYR A 355 4.17 -22.54 -7.85
C TYR A 355 3.28 -23.66 -8.37
N ASP A 356 3.81 -24.87 -8.54
CA ASP A 356 3.13 -26.03 -9.13
C ASP A 356 2.61 -27.05 -8.11
N GLY A 357 2.71 -26.72 -6.82
CA GLY A 357 2.37 -27.60 -5.70
C GLY A 357 3.59 -28.20 -4.99
N SER A 358 4.78 -28.12 -5.61
CA SER A 358 6.06 -28.61 -5.06
C SER A 358 7.17 -27.59 -5.18
N ASP A 359 7.36 -27.00 -6.35
CA ASP A 359 8.50 -26.16 -6.69
C ASP A 359 8.10 -24.77 -7.16
N PHE A 360 9.02 -23.81 -6.98
CA PHE A 360 8.90 -22.46 -7.47
C PHE A 360 9.68 -22.27 -8.78
N GLY A 361 9.03 -21.65 -9.76
CA GLY A 361 9.66 -21.22 -11.01
C GLY A 361 9.62 -19.70 -11.16
N GLN A 362 10.74 -19.05 -11.41
CA GLN A 362 10.79 -17.63 -11.74
C GLN A 362 10.42 -17.42 -13.21
N VAL A 363 9.40 -16.62 -13.48
CA VAL A 363 8.89 -16.34 -14.83
C VAL A 363 9.60 -15.15 -15.47
N THR A 364 9.81 -14.07 -14.70
CA THR A 364 10.47 -12.85 -15.20
C THR A 364 11.87 -12.68 -14.62
N LYS A 365 12.69 -11.89 -15.31
CA LYS A 365 14.09 -11.60 -14.90
C LYS A 365 14.37 -10.11 -15.10
N TYR A 366 13.55 -9.25 -14.51
CA TYR A 366 13.80 -7.81 -14.47
C TYR A 366 14.96 -7.47 -13.53
N ASN A 367 15.43 -6.24 -13.59
CA ASN A 367 16.45 -5.70 -12.67
C ASN A 367 17.80 -6.43 -12.68
N ARG A 368 18.21 -7.04 -13.82
CA ARG A 368 19.49 -7.79 -13.93
C ARG A 368 20.72 -6.93 -13.60
N PHE A 369 20.64 -5.61 -13.71
CA PHE A 369 21.74 -4.72 -13.36
C PHE A 369 22.16 -4.84 -11.89
N LEU A 370 21.24 -5.28 -11.01
CA LEU A 370 21.53 -5.53 -9.58
C LEU A 370 22.62 -6.58 -9.38
N GLN A 371 22.78 -7.53 -10.32
CA GLN A 371 23.88 -8.52 -10.29
C GLN A 371 25.27 -7.86 -10.40
N LYS A 372 25.34 -6.62 -10.88
CA LYS A 372 26.57 -5.81 -10.97
C LYS A 372 26.69 -4.78 -9.84
N ARG A 373 25.77 -4.81 -8.88
CA ARG A 373 25.74 -3.93 -7.71
C ARG A 373 25.98 -4.72 -6.43
N SER A 374 26.60 -4.08 -5.46
CA SER A 374 26.68 -4.61 -4.11
C SER A 374 25.39 -4.25 -3.36
N VAL A 375 24.51 -5.22 -3.21
CA VAL A 375 23.29 -5.10 -2.39
C VAL A 375 23.69 -5.40 -0.95
N ALA A 376 23.33 -4.48 -0.03
CA ALA A 376 23.61 -4.67 1.40
C ALA A 376 22.80 -5.84 1.94
N THR A 377 23.46 -6.73 2.67
CA THR A 377 22.83 -7.91 3.25
C THR A 377 22.08 -7.55 4.52
N MET A 378 20.89 -8.07 4.64
CA MET A 378 20.05 -7.98 5.83
C MET A 378 20.45 -9.07 6.82
N HIS A 379 20.70 -8.66 8.07
CA HIS A 379 20.99 -9.57 9.18
C HIS A 379 19.89 -9.45 10.22
N GLU A 380 19.22 -10.54 10.48
CA GLU A 380 18.24 -10.67 11.54
C GLU A 380 18.91 -10.96 12.88
N PHE A 381 18.33 -10.46 13.96
CA PHE A 381 18.69 -10.82 15.32
C PHE A 381 17.47 -10.74 16.25
N GLU A 382 17.54 -11.52 17.33
CA GLU A 382 16.50 -11.53 18.34
C GLU A 382 16.82 -10.58 19.49
N TYR A 383 15.79 -9.93 20.01
CA TYR A 383 15.88 -9.08 21.20
C TYR A 383 14.58 -9.19 22.01
N TYR A 384 14.57 -8.62 23.20
CA TYR A 384 13.37 -8.53 24.03
C TYR A 384 12.84 -7.09 24.00
N ASP A 385 11.55 -6.95 23.72
CA ASP A 385 10.86 -5.66 23.72
C ASP A 385 10.63 -5.11 25.15
N SER A 386 9.94 -3.98 25.25
CA SER A 386 9.64 -3.32 26.52
C SER A 386 8.72 -4.14 27.44
N THR A 387 8.02 -5.12 26.91
CA THR A 387 7.14 -6.04 27.64
C THR A 387 7.80 -7.37 27.96
N ASN A 388 9.10 -7.52 27.64
CA ASN A 388 9.87 -8.76 27.77
C ASN A 388 9.39 -9.90 26.84
N ARG A 389 8.81 -9.54 25.67
CA ARG A 389 8.49 -10.47 24.59
C ARG A 389 9.70 -10.57 23.65
N GLN A 390 10.01 -11.78 23.22
CA GLN A 390 11.04 -12.02 22.21
C GLN A 390 10.54 -11.51 20.84
N CYS A 391 11.30 -10.60 20.25
CA CYS A 391 11.01 -9.95 18.98
C CYS A 391 12.20 -10.04 18.03
N HIS A 392 11.95 -9.73 16.77
CA HIS A 392 12.95 -9.73 15.71
C HIS A 392 13.30 -8.30 15.30
N GLY A 393 14.57 -8.06 15.07
CA GLY A 393 15.10 -6.83 14.48
C GLY A 393 16.05 -7.15 13.34
N TRP A 394 16.26 -6.19 12.47
CA TRP A 394 17.12 -6.34 11.31
C TRP A 394 18.13 -5.21 11.21
N VAL A 395 19.28 -5.56 10.67
CA VAL A 395 20.40 -4.63 10.47
C VAL A 395 20.98 -4.84 9.08
N LEU A 396 21.00 -3.78 8.25
CA LEU A 396 21.79 -3.74 7.03
C LEU A 396 23.16 -3.15 7.38
N TYR A 397 24.22 -3.83 6.94
CA TYR A 397 25.58 -3.30 7.08
C TYR A 397 25.90 -2.28 5.99
N PRO A 398 26.73 -1.28 6.27
CA PRO A 398 27.31 -0.45 5.21
C PRO A 398 27.98 -1.31 4.13
N VAL A 399 27.73 -1.00 2.84
CA VAL A 399 28.24 -1.80 1.71
C VAL A 399 29.73 -2.06 1.78
N ASN A 400 30.52 -1.12 2.29
CA ASN A 400 31.97 -1.25 2.44
C ASN A 400 32.39 -1.40 3.93
N TYR A 401 31.59 -2.13 4.70
CA TYR A 401 31.90 -2.39 6.11
C TYR A 401 33.27 -3.06 6.28
N GLN A 402 34.03 -2.56 7.23
CA GLN A 402 35.31 -3.13 7.65
C GLN A 402 35.28 -3.36 9.16
N SER A 403 35.56 -4.58 9.59
CA SER A 403 35.65 -4.93 11.01
C SER A 403 36.66 -4.02 11.73
N GLY A 404 36.32 -3.64 12.95
CA GLY A 404 37.16 -2.75 13.80
C GLY A 404 36.95 -1.25 13.53
N LYS A 405 36.24 -0.84 12.50
CA LYS A 405 35.84 0.55 12.27
C LYS A 405 34.45 0.83 12.83
N LYS A 406 34.23 2.09 13.21
CA LYS A 406 32.94 2.62 13.67
C LYS A 406 32.22 3.33 12.52
N TYR A 407 30.93 3.11 12.42
CA TYR A 407 30.06 3.71 11.42
C TYR A 407 28.82 4.34 12.06
N PRO A 408 28.28 5.41 11.49
CA PRO A 408 27.00 5.94 11.92
C PRO A 408 25.86 4.98 11.58
N ALA A 409 24.71 5.15 12.23
CA ALA A 409 23.53 4.36 11.98
C ALA A 409 22.29 5.23 11.77
N VAL A 410 21.30 4.70 11.03
CA VAL A 410 19.98 5.28 10.86
C VAL A 410 18.93 4.24 11.28
N LEU A 411 18.09 4.62 12.25
CA LEU A 411 16.92 3.86 12.66
C LEU A 411 15.74 4.21 11.77
N GLU A 412 15.18 3.21 11.10
CA GLU A 412 13.99 3.31 10.25
C GLU A 412 12.75 2.86 11.02
N VAL A 413 11.67 3.65 10.96
CA VAL A 413 10.38 3.32 11.56
C VAL A 413 9.33 3.26 10.46
N HIS A 414 8.64 2.10 10.29
CA HIS A 414 7.63 1.94 9.26
C HIS A 414 6.37 2.78 9.51
N GLY A 415 5.57 2.96 8.47
CA GLY A 415 4.24 3.55 8.54
C GLY A 415 3.18 2.55 9.01
N GLY A 416 1.94 2.98 9.06
CA GLY A 416 0.80 2.17 9.47
C GLY A 416 0.04 2.80 10.64
N PRO A 417 0.14 2.32 11.89
CA PRO A 417 1.07 1.34 12.48
C PRO A 417 0.88 -0.11 12.06
N ARG A 418 -0.32 -0.53 11.70
CA ARG A 418 -0.64 -1.89 11.26
C ARG A 418 -0.05 -2.19 9.87
N ALA A 419 1.28 -2.24 9.83
CA ALA A 419 2.14 -2.67 8.74
C ALA A 419 3.34 -3.40 9.35
N THR A 420 4.26 -3.92 8.55
CA THR A 420 5.44 -4.60 9.08
C THR A 420 6.63 -4.39 8.15
N TYR A 421 7.83 -4.25 8.73
CA TYR A 421 9.06 -4.47 7.99
C TYR A 421 9.35 -5.96 7.88
N GLY A 422 10.08 -6.35 6.85
CA GLY A 422 10.45 -7.73 6.66
C GLY A 422 11.47 -7.93 5.56
N THR A 423 11.57 -9.17 5.12
CA THR A 423 12.53 -9.63 4.11
C THR A 423 12.13 -9.19 2.69
N SER A 424 11.95 -7.88 2.48
CA SER A 424 11.59 -7.28 1.18
C SER A 424 12.67 -6.29 0.73
N PHE A 425 12.94 -6.26 -0.58
CA PHE A 425 13.85 -5.27 -1.15
C PHE A 425 13.33 -3.85 -0.90
N PHE A 426 14.22 -2.99 -0.36
CA PHE A 426 13.88 -1.62 -0.04
C PHE A 426 15.00 -0.69 -0.56
N HIS A 427 14.73 0.08 -1.62
CA HIS A 427 15.75 0.90 -2.30
C HIS A 427 16.32 1.99 -1.38
N GLU A 428 15.47 2.68 -0.60
CA GLU A 428 15.88 3.69 0.37
C GLU A 428 16.92 3.15 1.38
N MET A 429 16.66 1.98 1.96
CA MET A 429 17.57 1.33 2.91
C MET A 429 18.91 0.95 2.23
N GLN A 430 18.86 0.48 0.99
CA GLN A 430 20.05 0.17 0.21
C GLN A 430 20.89 1.44 -0.09
N VAL A 431 20.23 2.55 -0.41
CA VAL A 431 20.89 3.85 -0.61
C VAL A 431 21.59 4.33 0.66
N LEU A 432 20.95 4.21 1.82
CA LEU A 432 21.55 4.56 3.13
C LEU A 432 22.75 3.64 3.46
N ALA A 433 22.62 2.34 3.26
CA ALA A 433 23.71 1.38 3.46
C ALA A 433 24.89 1.68 2.54
N ASN A 434 24.66 2.02 1.28
CA ASN A 434 25.69 2.44 0.33
C ASN A 434 26.32 3.78 0.72
N ALA A 435 25.54 4.69 1.32
CA ALA A 435 26.05 5.94 1.88
C ALA A 435 26.89 5.75 3.15
N GLY A 436 27.07 4.51 3.63
CA GLY A 436 27.97 4.16 4.74
C GLY A 436 27.32 4.14 6.12
N TYR A 437 26.00 3.97 6.17
CA TYR A 437 25.23 3.81 7.40
C TYR A 437 24.90 2.35 7.69
N PHE A 438 24.91 1.96 8.96
CA PHE A 438 24.06 0.86 9.38
C PHE A 438 22.61 1.31 9.28
N VAL A 439 21.73 0.47 8.71
CA VAL A 439 20.28 0.72 8.71
C VAL A 439 19.63 -0.27 9.65
N LEU A 440 18.89 0.24 10.62
CA LEU A 440 18.32 -0.51 11.74
C LEU A 440 16.80 -0.43 11.64
N PHE A 441 16.09 -1.54 11.79
CA PHE A 441 14.63 -1.55 11.79
C PHE A 441 14.06 -2.75 12.53
N THR A 442 12.84 -2.59 13.03
CA THR A 442 12.11 -3.61 13.78
C THR A 442 10.60 -3.40 13.66
N ASN A 443 9.84 -4.39 14.10
CA ASN A 443 8.39 -4.36 14.24
C ASN A 443 8.02 -4.23 15.72
N LEU A 444 7.51 -3.07 16.11
CA LEU A 444 7.10 -2.74 17.48
C LEU A 444 5.62 -3.03 17.70
N HIS A 445 5.12 -2.97 18.92
CA HIS A 445 3.68 -3.01 19.17
C HIS A 445 2.95 -2.04 18.24
N GLY A 446 1.84 -2.47 17.66
CA GLY A 446 1.15 -1.78 16.58
C GLY A 446 1.42 -2.38 15.20
N SER A 447 2.53 -3.11 15.02
CA SER A 447 2.84 -3.79 13.76
C SER A 447 1.92 -4.98 13.52
N GLU A 448 1.64 -5.26 12.25
CA GLU A 448 0.85 -6.42 11.82
C GLU A 448 1.71 -7.70 11.75
N GLY A 449 1.05 -8.86 11.53
CA GLY A 449 1.70 -10.16 11.33
C GLY A 449 1.91 -10.97 12.61
N GLN A 450 1.55 -10.43 13.78
CA GLN A 450 1.67 -11.09 15.08
C GLN A 450 0.32 -11.18 15.84
N GLY A 451 -0.78 -10.97 15.12
CA GLY A 451 -2.14 -11.00 15.66
C GLY A 451 -2.64 -9.64 16.15
N ASP A 452 -3.93 -9.56 16.35
CA ASP A 452 -4.64 -8.32 16.68
C ASP A 452 -4.20 -7.71 18.02
N GLU A 453 -3.90 -8.54 19.03
CA GLU A 453 -3.46 -8.06 20.34
C GLU A 453 -2.15 -7.28 20.27
N TYR A 454 -1.20 -7.75 19.46
CA TYR A 454 0.08 -7.07 19.23
C TYR A 454 -0.10 -5.81 18.38
N ALA A 455 -1.00 -5.87 17.41
CA ALA A 455 -1.26 -4.78 16.47
C ALA A 455 -2.14 -3.65 17.05
N ASP A 456 -2.76 -3.84 18.21
CA ASP A 456 -3.65 -2.85 18.82
C ASP A 456 -2.88 -1.80 19.63
N LEU A 457 -2.77 -0.59 19.10
CA LEU A 457 -2.21 0.59 19.76
C LEU A 457 -3.25 1.59 20.27
N ARG A 458 -4.55 1.31 20.12
CA ARG A 458 -5.59 2.28 20.45
C ARG A 458 -5.46 2.82 21.88
N GLY A 459 -5.41 4.15 21.99
CA GLY A 459 -5.20 4.86 23.25
C GLY A 459 -3.79 4.73 23.85
N ARG A 460 -2.81 4.13 23.15
CA ARG A 460 -1.47 3.87 23.67
C ARG A 460 -0.33 4.38 22.77
N TYR A 461 -0.66 5.20 21.76
CA TYR A 461 0.33 5.80 20.87
C TYR A 461 1.39 6.60 21.62
N GLY A 462 2.65 6.41 21.28
CA GLY A 462 3.79 7.07 21.93
C GLY A 462 4.14 6.49 23.31
N GLN A 463 3.57 5.37 23.70
CA GLN A 463 3.81 4.71 24.99
C GLN A 463 4.58 3.40 24.80
N VAL A 464 3.88 2.28 24.59
CA VAL A 464 4.51 0.95 24.42
C VAL A 464 5.36 0.87 23.15
N ASP A 465 4.89 1.44 22.07
CA ASP A 465 5.59 1.54 20.79
C ASP A 465 6.89 2.34 20.89
N TYR A 466 6.90 3.46 21.61
CA TYR A 466 8.11 4.21 21.92
C TYR A 466 9.07 3.42 22.81
N ALA A 467 8.55 2.75 23.85
CA ALA A 467 9.37 1.94 24.75
C ALA A 467 10.03 0.76 24.01
N ASP A 468 9.31 0.09 23.08
CA ASP A 468 9.86 -0.97 22.23
C ASP A 468 10.99 -0.46 21.34
N LEU A 469 10.77 0.71 20.72
CA LEU A 469 11.78 1.31 19.85
C LEU A 469 13.07 1.65 20.61
N MET A 470 12.95 2.09 21.87
CA MET A 470 14.12 2.33 22.75
C MET A 470 14.79 1.02 23.15
N ALA A 471 14.03 -0.02 23.50
CA ALA A 471 14.54 -1.35 23.84
C ALA A 471 15.31 -1.97 22.65
N PHE A 472 14.75 -1.89 21.45
CA PHE A 472 15.43 -2.31 20.22
C PHE A 472 16.73 -1.55 19.99
N THR A 473 16.70 -0.22 20.14
CA THR A 473 17.87 0.62 19.94
C THR A 473 18.98 0.25 20.93
N ASP A 474 18.65 -0.03 22.19
CA ASP A 474 19.62 -0.49 23.20
C ASP A 474 20.20 -1.85 22.85
N ALA A 475 19.36 -2.79 22.44
CA ALA A 475 19.79 -4.13 22.05
C ALA A 475 20.76 -4.10 20.86
N VAL A 476 20.42 -3.34 19.81
CA VAL A 476 21.24 -3.27 18.59
C VAL A 476 22.58 -2.59 18.85
N LEU A 477 22.62 -1.50 19.64
CA LEU A 477 23.87 -0.82 19.96
C LEU A 477 24.79 -1.64 20.88
N LYS A 478 24.21 -2.50 21.70
CA LYS A 478 24.97 -3.45 22.52
C LYS A 478 25.58 -4.57 21.69
N GLN A 479 24.83 -5.10 20.73
CA GLN A 479 25.24 -6.25 19.92
C GLN A 479 26.19 -5.87 18.77
N TYR A 480 25.92 -4.75 18.10
CA TYR A 480 26.66 -4.35 16.89
C TYR A 480 27.72 -3.31 17.22
N VAL A 481 28.83 -3.80 17.75
CA VAL A 481 29.97 -2.95 18.17
C VAL A 481 30.59 -2.10 17.06
N GLY A 482 30.29 -2.36 15.80
CA GLY A 482 30.68 -1.53 14.65
C GLY A 482 29.89 -0.22 14.54
N ILE A 483 28.78 -0.06 15.26
CA ILE A 483 27.99 1.17 15.28
C ILE A 483 28.64 2.18 16.25
N ASP A 484 28.69 3.45 15.84
CA ASP A 484 29.03 4.56 16.74
C ASP A 484 27.74 5.03 17.45
N PRO A 485 27.60 4.77 18.76
CA PRO A 485 26.38 5.13 19.49
C PRO A 485 26.16 6.65 19.63
N THR A 486 27.17 7.46 19.34
CA THR A 486 27.08 8.93 19.32
C THR A 486 26.63 9.49 17.98
N LYS A 487 26.46 8.64 16.95
CA LYS A 487 26.14 9.01 15.57
C LYS A 487 24.95 8.21 15.04
N VAL A 488 23.85 8.25 15.77
CA VAL A 488 22.62 7.57 15.40
C VAL A 488 21.58 8.60 14.97
N GLY A 489 21.02 8.42 13.78
CA GLY A 489 19.88 9.17 13.27
C GLY A 489 18.59 8.35 13.30
N ILE A 490 17.45 9.01 13.09
CA ILE A 490 16.13 8.38 13.01
C ILE A 490 15.35 8.91 11.81
N THR A 491 14.59 8.04 11.14
CA THR A 491 13.66 8.43 10.08
C THR A 491 12.44 7.53 10.06
N GLY A 492 11.37 8.00 9.47
CA GLY A 492 10.17 7.24 9.18
C GLY A 492 9.13 8.10 8.49
N GLY A 493 8.15 7.44 7.86
CA GLY A 493 7.07 8.10 7.14
C GLY A 493 5.69 7.74 7.68
N SER A 494 4.73 8.69 7.60
CA SER A 494 3.37 8.47 8.11
C SER A 494 3.38 8.24 9.63
N TYR A 495 2.87 7.11 10.12
CA TYR A 495 3.07 6.73 11.52
C TYR A 495 4.57 6.70 11.93
N GLY A 496 5.46 6.24 11.06
CA GLY A 496 6.91 6.33 11.32
C GLY A 496 7.41 7.77 11.43
N GLY A 497 6.79 8.71 10.69
CA GLY A 497 7.03 10.15 10.84
C GLY A 497 6.46 10.71 12.15
N TYR A 498 5.27 10.25 12.56
CA TYR A 498 4.74 10.49 13.90
C TYR A 498 5.72 10.05 14.97
N MET A 499 6.19 8.80 14.89
CA MET A 499 7.14 8.25 15.86
C MET A 499 8.48 8.98 15.82
N THR A 500 8.97 9.40 14.67
CA THR A 500 10.16 10.26 14.53
C THR A 500 9.98 11.57 15.31
N ASN A 501 8.85 12.27 15.10
CA ASN A 501 8.52 13.50 15.81
C ASN A 501 8.36 13.28 17.32
N TRP A 502 7.73 12.17 17.71
CA TRP A 502 7.55 11.78 19.11
C TRP A 502 8.88 11.55 19.81
N VAL A 503 9.75 10.73 19.21
CA VAL A 503 11.06 10.38 19.76
C VAL A 503 11.92 11.60 20.01
N ILE A 504 12.04 12.53 19.06
CA ILE A 504 12.87 13.72 19.22
C ILE A 504 12.33 14.71 20.27
N GLY A 505 11.03 14.63 20.61
CA GLY A 505 10.40 15.37 21.71
C GLY A 505 10.62 14.73 23.09
N HIS A 506 11.08 13.47 23.15
CA HIS A 506 11.23 12.70 24.39
C HIS A 506 12.66 12.28 24.70
N THR A 507 13.60 12.35 23.76
CA THR A 507 15.02 12.01 23.99
C THR A 507 15.96 12.75 23.04
N ASN A 508 17.17 13.07 23.52
CA ASN A 508 18.24 13.67 22.72
C ASN A 508 19.27 12.64 22.23
N ARG A 509 18.89 11.36 22.22
CA ARG A 509 19.74 10.24 21.80
C ARG A 509 20.13 10.33 20.33
N PHE A 510 19.16 10.68 19.46
CA PHE A 510 19.37 10.79 18.03
C PHE A 510 19.98 12.13 17.65
N LYS A 511 20.99 12.12 16.77
CA LYS A 511 21.77 13.32 16.39
C LYS A 511 21.28 13.98 15.11
N ALA A 512 20.42 13.32 14.36
CA ALA A 512 19.70 13.84 13.22
C ALA A 512 18.37 13.11 13.05
N ALA A 513 17.35 13.79 12.55
CA ALA A 513 16.08 13.19 12.22
C ALA A 513 15.63 13.57 10.79
N VAL A 514 14.93 12.65 10.12
CA VAL A 514 14.23 12.93 8.87
C VAL A 514 12.78 12.47 9.04
N SER A 515 11.87 13.42 9.18
CA SER A 515 10.44 13.18 9.38
C SER A 515 9.70 13.32 8.05
N GLN A 516 9.07 12.24 7.58
CA GLN A 516 8.48 12.18 6.26
C GLN A 516 6.95 12.04 6.36
N ARG A 517 6.17 12.89 5.60
CA ARG A 517 4.69 12.80 5.57
C ARG A 517 4.11 12.45 6.95
N SER A 518 4.54 13.22 7.94
CA SER A 518 4.40 12.90 9.35
C SER A 518 3.12 13.47 9.97
N ILE A 519 2.89 13.14 11.23
CA ILE A 519 1.81 13.67 12.06
C ILE A 519 2.45 14.54 13.15
N ALA A 520 1.91 15.77 13.32
CA ALA A 520 2.23 16.69 14.41
C ALA A 520 1.16 16.70 15.50
N THR A 521 -0.11 16.74 15.08
CA THR A 521 -1.24 16.74 16.02
C THR A 521 -2.37 15.82 15.55
N TRP A 522 -2.95 15.10 16.49
CA TRP A 522 -4.14 14.31 16.20
C TRP A 522 -5.38 15.18 15.94
N VAL A 523 -5.37 16.44 16.38
CA VAL A 523 -6.48 17.39 16.12
C VAL A 523 -6.55 17.73 14.63
N SER A 524 -5.43 18.07 14.00
CA SER A 524 -5.43 18.37 12.55
C SER A 524 -5.56 17.12 11.68
N MET A 525 -5.26 15.93 12.20
CA MET A 525 -5.55 14.67 11.51
C MET A 525 -7.05 14.39 11.31
N MET A 526 -7.94 15.11 11.99
CA MET A 526 -9.40 15.01 11.77
C MET A 526 -9.82 15.38 10.35
N ILE A 527 -9.00 16.14 9.61
CA ILE A 527 -9.26 16.49 8.20
C ILE A 527 -8.68 15.47 7.21
N SER A 528 -8.05 14.39 7.68
CA SER A 528 -7.51 13.32 6.84
C SER A 528 -8.59 12.67 5.97
N ASP A 529 -8.20 12.12 4.82
CA ASP A 529 -9.08 11.34 3.94
C ASP A 529 -9.62 10.05 4.60
N ILE A 530 -8.92 9.54 5.62
CA ILE A 530 -9.40 8.41 6.45
C ILE A 530 -10.26 8.87 7.63
N GLY A 531 -10.42 10.16 7.77
CA GLY A 531 -11.46 10.83 8.51
C GLY A 531 -11.39 10.81 10.02
N PRO A 532 -12.38 11.44 10.65
CA PRO A 532 -12.48 11.54 12.09
C PRO A 532 -12.67 10.17 12.77
N GLU A 533 -13.31 9.21 12.10
CA GLU A 533 -13.51 7.86 12.65
C GLU A 533 -12.18 7.16 12.93
N PHE A 534 -11.19 7.28 12.02
CA PHE A 534 -9.87 6.73 12.26
C PHE A 534 -9.20 7.33 13.51
N VAL A 535 -9.19 8.66 13.64
CA VAL A 535 -8.56 9.32 14.78
C VAL A 535 -9.26 8.95 16.10
N THR A 536 -10.60 8.95 16.08
CA THR A 536 -11.40 8.56 17.24
C THR A 536 -11.15 7.11 17.66
N ASP A 537 -11.08 6.18 16.70
CA ASP A 537 -10.77 4.78 16.97
C ASP A 537 -9.35 4.61 17.51
N GLN A 538 -8.36 5.23 16.87
CA GLN A 538 -6.95 5.06 17.24
C GLN A 538 -6.61 5.67 18.61
N LEU A 539 -7.25 6.78 18.98
CA LEU A 539 -7.04 7.38 20.31
C LEU A 539 -7.98 6.83 21.37
N ALA A 540 -8.94 5.98 20.99
CA ALA A 540 -10.02 5.51 21.87
C ALA A 540 -10.73 6.68 22.59
N ALA A 541 -10.83 7.84 21.93
CA ALA A 541 -11.39 9.08 22.44
C ALA A 541 -12.00 9.92 21.32
N SER A 542 -13.02 10.71 21.62
CA SER A 542 -13.63 11.66 20.69
C SER A 542 -13.52 13.08 21.22
N LEU A 543 -13.43 14.08 20.34
CA LEU A 543 -13.29 15.49 20.72
C LEU A 543 -14.50 16.05 21.50
N ASP A 544 -15.68 15.46 21.31
CA ASP A 544 -16.91 15.83 22.01
C ASP A 544 -17.06 15.19 23.40
N GLN A 545 -16.14 14.30 23.79
CA GLN A 545 -16.10 13.71 25.12
C GLN A 545 -15.35 14.60 26.12
N GLU A 546 -15.68 14.45 27.39
CA GLU A 546 -14.91 15.05 28.49
C GLU A 546 -13.44 14.61 28.40
N ASN A 547 -12.52 15.57 28.46
CA ASN A 547 -11.07 15.36 28.28
C ASN A 547 -10.61 14.86 26.88
N GLY A 548 -11.51 14.78 25.89
CA GLY A 548 -11.15 14.35 24.55
C GLY A 548 -10.01 15.18 23.94
N MET A 549 -10.09 16.51 23.98
CA MET A 549 -9.03 17.41 23.51
C MET A 549 -7.72 17.19 24.27
N GLN A 550 -7.75 16.92 25.57
CA GLN A 550 -6.55 16.63 26.35
C GLN A 550 -5.89 15.33 25.91
N THR A 551 -6.68 14.29 25.66
CA THR A 551 -6.17 13.01 25.11
C THR A 551 -5.50 13.22 23.77
N TYR A 552 -6.15 13.94 22.84
CA TYR A 552 -5.59 14.25 21.53
C TYR A 552 -4.25 14.99 21.66
N TRP A 553 -4.19 16.01 22.52
CA TRP A 553 -2.99 16.81 22.72
C TRP A 553 -1.85 16.02 23.37
N GLN A 554 -2.13 15.19 24.36
CA GLN A 554 -1.13 14.37 25.05
C GLN A 554 -0.48 13.33 24.14
N HIS A 555 -1.19 12.82 23.12
CA HIS A 555 -0.64 11.91 22.11
C HIS A 555 -0.05 12.63 20.89
N SER A 556 -0.10 13.95 20.85
CA SER A 556 0.41 14.75 19.72
C SER A 556 1.89 15.13 19.93
N PRO A 557 2.79 14.81 18.98
CA PRO A 557 4.22 15.20 19.08
C PRO A 557 4.44 16.69 19.27
N LEU A 558 3.60 17.54 18.69
CA LEU A 558 3.70 18.99 18.79
C LEU A 558 3.61 19.49 20.24
N SER A 559 2.91 18.77 21.12
CA SER A 559 2.83 19.13 22.54
C SER A 559 4.18 19.08 23.26
N TYR A 560 5.15 18.33 22.72
CA TYR A 560 6.49 18.14 23.27
C TYR A 560 7.58 18.84 22.45
N VAL A 561 7.21 19.65 21.46
CA VAL A 561 8.17 20.30 20.55
C VAL A 561 9.17 21.18 21.28
N HIS A 562 8.81 21.75 22.44
CA HIS A 562 9.68 22.57 23.28
C HIS A 562 10.92 21.82 23.85
N ASN A 563 10.89 20.48 23.87
CA ASN A 563 12.00 19.64 24.27
C ASN A 563 12.97 19.32 23.12
N VAL A 564 12.58 19.57 21.87
CA VAL A 564 13.35 19.13 20.72
C VAL A 564 14.65 19.91 20.58
N GLN A 565 15.76 19.17 20.46
CA GLN A 565 17.09 19.69 20.17
C GLN A 565 17.70 19.06 18.90
N THR A 566 17.13 17.98 18.42
CA THR A 566 17.64 17.20 17.30
C THR A 566 17.44 17.93 15.98
N PRO A 567 18.51 18.19 15.20
CA PRO A 567 18.39 18.72 13.84
C PRO A 567 17.44 17.85 12.98
N THR A 568 16.41 18.44 12.40
CA THR A 568 15.34 17.69 11.72
C THR A 568 15.05 18.21 10.32
N LEU A 569 15.04 17.29 9.34
CA LEU A 569 14.54 17.51 7.99
C LEU A 569 13.09 17.01 7.89
N PHE A 570 12.20 17.84 7.42
CA PHE A 570 10.82 17.47 7.06
C PHE A 570 10.70 17.30 5.56
N LEU A 571 10.12 16.17 5.14
CA LEU A 571 9.82 15.86 3.74
C LEU A 571 8.31 15.65 3.60
N HIS A 572 7.60 16.56 2.92
CA HIS A 572 6.14 16.52 2.87
C HIS A 572 5.62 16.89 1.48
N SER A 573 4.47 16.35 1.11
CA SER A 573 3.80 16.60 -0.17
C SER A 573 2.62 17.53 0.04
N ASP A 574 2.35 18.43 -0.92
CA ASP A 574 1.24 19.40 -0.79
C ASP A 574 -0.14 18.81 -1.17
N HIS A 575 -0.17 17.66 -1.88
CA HIS A 575 -1.37 16.88 -2.15
C HIS A 575 -1.48 15.64 -1.26
N ASP A 576 -0.78 15.63 -0.12
CA ASP A 576 -0.95 14.59 0.90
C ASP A 576 -2.26 14.85 1.66
N PHE A 577 -3.29 14.09 1.32
CA PHE A 577 -4.59 14.16 1.99
C PHE A 577 -4.75 13.11 3.10
N ARG A 578 -3.76 12.22 3.26
CA ARG A 578 -3.69 11.23 4.34
C ARG A 578 -3.11 11.83 5.61
N CYS A 579 -1.91 12.40 5.52
CA CYS A 579 -1.29 13.22 6.54
C CYS A 579 -1.11 14.64 5.96
N PRO A 580 -2.07 15.55 6.11
CA PRO A 580 -2.07 16.81 5.40
C PRO A 580 -0.84 17.66 5.69
N ILE A 581 -0.38 18.43 4.69
CA ILE A 581 0.86 19.23 4.78
C ILE A 581 0.95 20.12 6.04
N PRO A 582 -0.13 20.65 6.65
CA PRO A 582 -0.04 21.36 7.91
C PRO A 582 0.67 20.58 9.02
N GLU A 583 0.64 19.24 8.98
CA GLU A 583 1.33 18.38 9.96
C GLU A 583 2.86 18.61 9.94
N GLY A 584 3.46 18.61 8.77
CA GLY A 584 4.89 18.92 8.63
C GLY A 584 5.20 20.37 8.92
N CYS A 585 4.33 21.30 8.50
CA CYS A 585 4.52 22.74 8.72
C CYS A 585 4.49 23.14 10.20
N GLN A 586 3.60 22.56 11.00
CA GLN A 586 3.50 22.87 12.45
C GLN A 586 4.79 22.51 13.19
N MET A 587 5.32 21.31 12.97
CA MET A 587 6.58 20.88 13.58
C MET A 587 7.74 21.74 13.10
N PHE A 588 7.90 21.91 11.77
CA PHE A 588 8.96 22.73 11.18
C PHE A 588 8.97 24.15 11.76
N GLN A 589 7.84 24.84 11.74
CA GLN A 589 7.75 26.23 12.19
C GLN A 589 8.04 26.36 13.69
N SER A 590 7.53 25.45 14.50
CA SER A 590 7.76 25.49 15.96
C SER A 590 9.22 25.26 16.30
N MET A 591 9.93 24.39 15.59
CA MET A 591 11.35 24.12 15.79
C MET A 591 12.22 25.26 15.27
N GLU A 592 11.88 25.86 14.12
CA GLU A 592 12.61 27.00 13.56
C GLU A 592 12.56 28.21 14.51
N LEU A 593 11.38 28.50 15.11
CA LEU A 593 11.21 29.56 16.10
C LEU A 593 12.02 29.35 17.39
N GLN A 594 12.35 28.10 17.71
CA GLN A 594 13.21 27.74 18.86
C GLN A 594 14.70 27.77 18.50
N GLY A 595 15.05 28.00 17.22
CA GLY A 595 16.45 27.98 16.76
C GLY A 595 17.03 26.59 16.60
N VAL A 596 16.20 25.54 16.57
CA VAL A 596 16.64 24.17 16.25
C VAL A 596 16.95 24.08 14.78
N PRO A 597 18.13 23.58 14.35
CA PRO A 597 18.42 23.43 12.93
C PRO A 597 17.37 22.57 12.23
N THR A 598 16.63 23.14 11.32
CA THR A 598 15.54 22.43 10.63
C THR A 598 15.43 22.84 9.16
N LYS A 599 14.76 22.05 8.36
CA LYS A 599 14.47 22.31 6.94
C LYS A 599 13.17 21.59 6.57
N LEU A 600 12.31 22.24 5.80
CA LEU A 600 11.16 21.61 5.18
C LEU A 600 11.33 21.61 3.65
N VAL A 601 11.17 20.44 3.03
CA VAL A 601 11.08 20.30 1.57
C VAL A 601 9.66 19.90 1.22
N VAL A 602 9.00 20.74 0.40
CA VAL A 602 7.64 20.51 -0.08
C VAL A 602 7.70 19.96 -1.50
N PHE A 603 7.03 18.83 -1.74
CA PHE A 603 6.91 18.20 -3.05
C PHE A 603 5.56 18.54 -3.67
N HIS A 604 5.60 19.33 -4.74
CA HIS A 604 4.40 19.84 -5.39
C HIS A 604 3.69 18.76 -6.22
N GLY A 605 2.38 18.65 -6.04
CA GLY A 605 1.53 17.72 -6.76
C GLY A 605 1.69 16.26 -6.33
N ALA A 606 2.60 15.96 -5.41
CA ALA A 606 2.75 14.62 -4.85
C ALA A 606 1.76 14.38 -3.71
N ASN A 607 1.36 13.13 -3.56
CA ASN A 607 0.47 12.65 -2.50
C ASN A 607 1.24 11.97 -1.35
N HIS A 608 0.53 11.25 -0.48
CA HIS A 608 1.11 10.51 0.65
C HIS A 608 2.10 9.43 0.20
N ASP A 609 1.92 8.87 -0.99
CA ASP A 609 2.68 7.74 -1.50
C ASP A 609 3.94 8.14 -2.30
N LEU A 610 4.37 9.40 -2.21
CA LEU A 610 5.58 9.93 -2.87
C LEU A 610 6.77 8.96 -2.84
N SER A 611 7.05 8.29 -1.73
CA SER A 611 8.20 7.38 -1.58
C SER A 611 8.05 6.08 -2.38
N ARG A 612 6.84 5.70 -2.77
CA ARG A 612 6.49 4.44 -3.45
C ARG A 612 6.21 4.62 -4.93
N ASP A 613 5.27 5.51 -5.27
CA ASP A 613 4.76 5.71 -6.63
C ASP A 613 4.81 7.18 -7.11
N GLY A 614 5.34 8.08 -6.27
CA GLY A 614 5.56 9.47 -6.67
C GLY A 614 6.49 9.59 -7.88
N ARG A 615 6.46 10.76 -8.53
CA ARG A 615 7.30 11.07 -9.70
C ARG A 615 8.76 10.65 -9.45
N PRO A 616 9.45 10.04 -10.43
CA PRO A 616 10.83 9.59 -10.28
C PRO A 616 11.79 10.69 -9.81
N ASP A 617 11.71 11.90 -10.40
CA ASP A 617 12.53 13.06 -10.01
C ASP A 617 12.34 13.47 -8.55
N GLN A 618 11.09 13.45 -8.06
CA GLN A 618 10.75 13.80 -6.69
C GLN A 618 11.21 12.70 -5.71
N ARG A 619 11.07 11.43 -6.05
CA ARG A 619 11.61 10.31 -5.25
C ARG A 619 13.13 10.40 -5.13
N MET A 620 13.82 10.69 -6.22
CA MET A 620 15.28 10.89 -6.22
C MET A 620 15.68 12.12 -5.39
N LYS A 621 14.95 13.25 -5.52
CA LYS A 621 15.18 14.45 -4.71
C LYS A 621 14.99 14.16 -3.23
N ARG A 622 13.95 13.43 -2.84
CA ARG A 622 13.67 13.02 -1.47
C ARG A 622 14.86 12.25 -0.87
N LEU A 623 15.34 11.21 -1.56
CA LEU A 623 16.48 10.41 -1.11
C LEU A 623 17.78 11.23 -1.05
N THR A 624 18.01 12.12 -2.01
CA THR A 624 19.17 13.02 -2.02
C THR A 624 19.19 13.92 -0.79
N GLU A 625 18.04 14.52 -0.45
CA GLU A 625 17.93 15.39 0.74
C GLU A 625 18.16 14.61 2.04
N MET A 626 17.58 13.41 2.14
CA MET A 626 17.77 12.53 3.30
C MET A 626 19.25 12.19 3.51
N VAL A 627 19.94 11.71 2.49
CA VAL A 627 21.37 11.35 2.56
C VAL A 627 22.22 12.59 2.89
N ALA A 628 21.92 13.73 2.26
CA ALA A 628 22.64 14.98 2.55
C ALA A 628 22.46 15.43 4.00
N TRP A 629 21.26 15.29 4.56
CA TRP A 629 20.96 15.66 5.95
C TRP A 629 21.72 14.78 6.94
N PHE A 630 21.65 13.47 6.77
CA PHE A 630 22.38 12.55 7.63
C PHE A 630 23.91 12.73 7.49
N ASN A 631 24.44 12.95 6.28
CA ASN A 631 25.86 13.23 6.10
C ASN A 631 26.31 14.49 6.84
N LYS A 632 25.46 15.54 6.89
CA LYS A 632 25.78 16.79 7.56
C LYS A 632 25.90 16.65 9.09
N TYR A 633 25.09 15.79 9.70
CA TYR A 633 24.98 15.73 11.17
C TYR A 633 25.54 14.45 11.80
N LEU A 634 25.77 13.39 11.01
CA LEU A 634 26.26 12.10 11.51
C LEU A 634 27.69 11.76 11.06
N LYS A 635 28.20 12.42 10.03
CA LYS A 635 29.59 12.26 9.59
C LYS A 635 30.45 13.42 9.99
#